data_d72b63973d71aeb62f5008572cbac84c
#
_entry.id   d72b63973d71aeb62f5008572cbac84c
#
_cell.length_a   1.000
_cell.length_b   1.000
_cell.length_c   1.000
_cell.angle_alpha   90.00
_cell.angle_beta   90.00
_cell.angle_gamma   90.00
#
_symmetry.space_group_name_H-M   'P 1'
#
loop_
_entity.id
_entity.type
_entity.pdbx_description
1 polymer ?
#
loop_
_entity_poly.entity_id
_entity_poly.type
_entity_poly.pdbx_seq_one_letter_code
_entity_poly.pdbx_strand_id
1 'polypeptide(L)'
;MKNFKKTRNTIKKEIISEIPETVQERRIFLNKQLMKYIDTTIHCPALGVAVEFTRASYNETIRNAAINKNSTIAAMNVLRLIKNAHYIGMDIPKSNKQKKTFQFIFVFILKSYLIGYGDVKILVGVQERGKFLHYSVTIVQ
;
A
#
# COMPACT_ATOMS: atom_id res chain seq x y z
N MET A 1 -1.65 -31.20 -3.63
CA MET A 1 -2.47 -30.08 -4.12
C MET A 1 -3.58 -29.70 -3.16
N LYS A 2 -4.34 -30.63 -2.65
CA LYS A 2 -5.36 -30.35 -1.63
C LYS A 2 -4.76 -29.72 -0.36
N ASN A 3 -3.58 -30.19 0.06
CA ASN A 3 -2.89 -29.64 1.24
C ASN A 3 -2.40 -28.21 1.03
N PHE A 4 -2.01 -27.87 -0.20
CA PHE A 4 -1.54 -26.53 -0.53
C PHE A 4 -2.66 -25.49 -0.42
N LYS A 5 -3.88 -25.81 -0.88
CA LYS A 5 -5.04 -24.91 -0.76
C LYS A 5 -5.45 -24.73 0.70
N LYS A 6 -5.45 -25.82 1.49
CA LYS A 6 -5.75 -25.75 2.93
C LYS A 6 -4.74 -24.87 3.66
N THR A 7 -3.46 -25.01 3.33
CA THR A 7 -2.39 -24.21 3.93
C THR A 7 -2.58 -22.72 3.63
N ARG A 8 -2.92 -22.36 2.38
CA ARG A 8 -3.20 -20.97 2.01
C ARG A 8 -4.38 -20.41 2.78
N ASN A 9 -5.47 -21.15 2.90
CA ASN A 9 -6.65 -20.70 3.62
C ASN A 9 -6.37 -20.55 5.11
N THR A 10 -5.59 -21.47 5.68
CA THR A 10 -5.18 -21.40 7.08
C THR A 10 -4.31 -20.16 7.34
N ILE A 11 -3.34 -19.90 6.46
CA ILE A 11 -2.47 -18.72 6.56
C ILE A 11 -3.29 -17.43 6.49
N LYS A 12 -4.26 -17.35 5.57
CA LYS A 12 -5.15 -16.17 5.47
C LYS A 12 -5.97 -15.97 6.73
N LYS A 13 -6.53 -17.05 7.30
CA LYS A 13 -7.31 -16.97 8.54
C LYS A 13 -6.44 -16.51 9.71
N GLU A 14 -5.23 -17.04 9.81
CA GLU A 14 -4.28 -16.66 10.85
C GLU A 14 -3.92 -15.17 10.75
N ILE A 15 -3.61 -14.70 9.53
CA ILE A 15 -3.31 -13.28 9.29
C ILE A 15 -4.48 -12.40 9.71
N ILE A 16 -5.72 -12.76 9.33
CA ILE A 16 -6.91 -11.99 9.68
C ILE A 16 -7.13 -11.98 11.20
N SER A 17 -6.97 -13.15 11.85
CA SER A 17 -7.17 -13.25 13.29
C SER A 17 -6.11 -12.52 14.09
N GLU A 18 -4.93 -12.29 13.50
CA GLU A 18 -3.82 -11.60 14.15
C GLU A 18 -3.85 -10.08 13.96
N ILE A 19 -4.74 -9.55 13.10
CA ILE A 19 -4.84 -8.11 12.87
C ILE A 19 -5.35 -7.42 14.13
N PRO A 20 -4.58 -6.48 14.70
CA PRO A 20 -4.98 -5.80 15.92
C PRO A 20 -6.26 -4.97 15.79
N GLU A 21 -6.92 -4.74 16.92
CA GLU A 21 -8.21 -4.07 16.97
C GLU A 21 -8.13 -2.55 16.90
N THR A 22 -7.02 -1.95 17.37
CA THR A 22 -6.89 -0.50 17.40
C THR A 22 -5.98 0.02 16.28
N VAL A 23 -6.20 1.28 15.90
CA VAL A 23 -5.37 1.94 14.89
C VAL A 23 -3.89 1.95 15.32
N GLN A 24 -3.65 2.30 16.59
CA GLN A 24 -2.28 2.37 17.11
C GLN A 24 -1.58 1.01 17.07
N GLU A 25 -2.26 -0.03 17.49
CA GLU A 25 -1.73 -1.39 17.45
C GLU A 25 -1.49 -1.86 16.01
N ARG A 26 -2.37 -1.50 15.08
CA ARG A 26 -2.19 -1.82 13.66
C ARG A 26 -0.98 -1.11 13.08
N ARG A 27 -0.69 0.14 13.48
CA ARG A 27 0.54 0.84 13.07
C ARG A 27 1.79 0.09 13.52
N ILE A 28 1.82 -0.34 14.77
CA ILE A 28 2.95 -1.09 15.32
C ILE A 28 3.10 -2.41 14.57
N PHE A 29 1.99 -3.11 14.31
CA PHE A 29 1.97 -4.37 13.59
C PHE A 29 2.51 -4.21 12.17
N LEU A 30 2.02 -3.22 11.42
CA LEU A 30 2.48 -2.95 10.06
C LEU A 30 3.95 -2.55 10.01
N ASN A 31 4.39 -1.73 10.95
CA ASN A 31 5.78 -1.34 11.02
C ASN A 31 6.69 -2.57 11.17
N LYS A 32 6.32 -3.48 12.04
CA LYS A 32 7.06 -4.73 12.23
C LYS A 32 7.12 -5.58 10.97
N GLN A 33 5.99 -5.66 10.24
CA GLN A 33 5.89 -6.50 9.04
C GLN A 33 6.58 -5.88 7.81
N LEU A 34 6.59 -4.56 7.69
CA LEU A 34 6.97 -3.89 6.44
C LEU A 34 8.26 -3.06 6.53
N MET A 35 8.89 -2.97 7.71
CA MET A 35 10.08 -2.12 7.89
C MET A 35 11.22 -2.47 6.93
N LYS A 36 11.29 -3.69 6.47
CA LYS A 36 12.31 -4.14 5.51
C LYS A 36 12.19 -3.46 4.14
N TYR A 37 11.06 -2.83 3.85
CA TYR A 37 10.84 -2.16 2.57
C TYR A 37 11.28 -0.69 2.58
N ILE A 38 11.68 -0.14 3.73
CA ILE A 38 12.23 1.23 3.79
C ILE A 38 13.47 1.31 2.91
N ASP A 39 13.53 2.35 2.08
CA ASP A 39 14.62 2.61 1.12
C ASP A 39 14.74 1.54 0.03
N THR A 40 13.67 0.80 -0.24
CA THR A 40 13.62 -0.14 -1.36
C THR A 40 12.74 0.41 -2.48
N THR A 41 12.85 -0.21 -3.65
CA THR A 41 12.00 0.11 -4.80
C THR A 41 11.32 -1.15 -5.30
N ILE A 42 10.16 -0.95 -5.94
CA ILE A 42 9.45 -2.03 -6.62
C ILE A 42 9.01 -1.55 -7.98
N HIS A 43 9.21 -2.38 -9.00
CA HIS A 43 8.74 -2.05 -10.34
C HIS A 43 7.22 -2.07 -10.39
N CYS A 44 6.63 -0.99 -10.92
CA CYS A 44 5.19 -0.84 -11.10
C CYS A 44 4.87 -0.91 -12.60
N PRO A 45 4.39 -2.04 -13.12
CA PRO A 45 4.12 -2.17 -14.55
C PRO A 45 3.09 -1.16 -15.08
N ALA A 46 2.09 -0.83 -14.26
CA ALA A 46 1.05 0.13 -14.66
C ALA A 46 1.60 1.50 -15.00
N LEU A 47 2.68 1.92 -14.35
CA LEU A 47 3.33 3.21 -14.58
C LEU A 47 4.64 3.08 -15.37
N GLY A 48 5.14 1.86 -15.55
CA GLY A 48 6.40 1.61 -16.24
C GLY A 48 7.63 2.14 -15.50
N VAL A 49 7.55 2.33 -14.20
CA VAL A 49 8.63 2.92 -13.39
C VAL A 49 8.80 2.17 -12.08
N ALA A 50 9.93 2.42 -11.41
CA ALA A 50 10.16 1.94 -10.05
C ALA A 50 9.49 2.89 -9.05
N VAL A 51 8.80 2.33 -8.08
CA VAL A 51 8.15 3.06 -6.99
C VAL A 51 8.97 2.85 -5.73
N GLU A 52 9.31 3.95 -5.04
CA GLU A 52 10.16 3.91 -3.87
C GLU A 52 9.36 3.94 -2.57
N PHE A 53 9.91 3.29 -1.56
CA PHE A 53 9.44 3.39 -0.18
C PHE A 53 10.52 4.12 0.62
N THR A 54 10.51 5.45 0.58
CA THR A 54 11.35 6.24 1.49
C THR A 54 10.79 6.13 2.90
N ARG A 55 11.58 6.50 3.92
CA ARG A 55 11.07 6.45 5.29
C ARG A 55 9.79 7.28 5.45
N ALA A 56 9.74 8.49 4.87
CA ALA A 56 8.56 9.35 4.95
C ALA A 56 7.36 8.72 4.25
N SER A 57 7.53 8.19 3.04
CA SER A 57 6.42 7.57 2.28
C SER A 57 5.97 6.26 2.93
N TYR A 58 6.90 5.50 3.48
CA TYR A 58 6.60 4.29 4.24
C TYR A 58 5.73 4.61 5.47
N ASN A 59 6.10 5.64 6.23
CA ASN A 59 5.32 6.05 7.40
C ASN A 59 3.91 6.48 7.01
N GLU A 60 3.76 7.17 5.89
CA GLU A 60 2.46 7.59 5.39
C GLU A 60 1.62 6.40 4.92
N THR A 61 2.25 5.43 4.26
CA THR A 61 1.59 4.18 3.85
C THR A 61 1.00 3.47 5.08
N ILE A 62 1.78 3.31 6.13
CA ILE A 62 1.34 2.65 7.35
C ILE A 62 0.20 3.42 8.01
N ARG A 63 0.34 4.75 8.10
CA ARG A 63 -0.68 5.59 8.72
C ARG A 63 -2.03 5.46 8.04
N ASN A 64 -2.04 5.50 6.71
CA ASN A 64 -3.26 5.37 5.93
C ASN A 64 -3.86 3.96 6.01
N ALA A 65 -3.01 2.95 5.97
CA ALA A 65 -3.47 1.55 5.98
C ALA A 65 -3.98 1.10 7.35
N ALA A 66 -3.46 1.66 8.43
CA ALA A 66 -3.84 1.26 9.79
C ALA A 66 -5.24 1.73 10.21
N ILE A 67 -5.90 2.57 9.39
CA ILE A 67 -7.21 3.13 9.70
C ILE A 67 -8.25 2.03 9.95
N ASN A 68 -8.19 0.94 9.17
CA ASN A 68 -9.09 -0.19 9.40
C ASN A 68 -8.36 -1.51 9.10
N LYS A 69 -8.98 -2.63 9.50
CA LYS A 69 -8.40 -3.96 9.35
C LYS A 69 -8.16 -4.34 7.88
N ASN A 70 -9.13 -4.04 7.02
CA ASN A 70 -9.05 -4.44 5.61
C ASN A 70 -7.90 -3.70 4.89
N SER A 71 -7.73 -2.41 5.15
CA SER A 71 -6.61 -1.65 4.59
C SER A 71 -5.27 -2.14 5.15
N THR A 72 -5.24 -2.56 6.41
CA THR A 72 -4.05 -3.17 7.01
C THR A 72 -3.65 -4.45 6.26
N ILE A 73 -4.63 -5.31 5.96
CA ILE A 73 -4.41 -6.53 5.19
C ILE A 73 -3.91 -6.19 3.78
N ALA A 74 -4.50 -5.17 3.14
CA ALA A 74 -4.05 -4.72 1.83
C ALA A 74 -2.59 -4.27 1.86
N ALA A 75 -2.19 -3.50 2.86
CA ALA A 75 -0.80 -3.05 3.00
C ALA A 75 0.18 -4.22 3.15
N MET A 76 -0.21 -5.29 3.82
CA MET A 76 0.63 -6.49 3.93
C MET A 76 0.88 -7.15 2.59
N ASN A 77 0.03 -6.89 1.60
CA ASN A 77 0.15 -7.43 0.25
C ASN A 77 0.59 -6.38 -0.77
N VAL A 78 1.15 -5.27 -0.31
CA VAL A 78 1.41 -4.09 -1.14
C VAL A 78 2.27 -4.39 -2.37
N LEU A 79 3.29 -5.23 -2.24
CA LEU A 79 4.17 -5.56 -3.37
C LEU A 79 3.41 -6.25 -4.50
N ARG A 80 2.58 -7.24 -4.13
CA ARG A 80 1.74 -7.96 -5.10
C ARG A 80 0.71 -7.03 -5.73
N LEU A 81 0.09 -6.19 -4.91
CA LEU A 81 -0.95 -5.27 -5.38
C LEU A 81 -0.39 -4.24 -6.37
N ILE A 82 0.81 -3.73 -6.13
CA ILE A 82 1.47 -2.81 -7.06
C ILE A 82 1.79 -3.51 -8.38
N LYS A 83 2.26 -4.75 -8.34
CA LYS A 83 2.61 -5.50 -9.55
C LYS A 83 1.39 -5.79 -10.43
N ASN A 84 0.22 -5.95 -9.83
CA ASN A 84 -1.01 -6.29 -10.54
C ASN A 84 -1.96 -5.10 -10.69
N ALA A 85 -1.50 -3.91 -10.38
CA ALA A 85 -2.34 -2.71 -10.42
C ALA A 85 -2.59 -2.24 -11.85
N HIS A 86 -3.70 -1.53 -12.03
CA HIS A 86 -4.07 -0.85 -13.26
C HIS A 86 -4.11 0.65 -13.02
N TYR A 87 -3.64 1.41 -14.00
CA TYR A 87 -3.73 2.87 -13.97
C TYR A 87 -5.18 3.29 -14.20
N ILE A 88 -5.72 4.12 -13.31
CA ILE A 88 -7.08 4.62 -13.47
C ILE A 88 -7.15 6.15 -13.58
N GLY A 89 -6.13 6.87 -13.18
CA GLY A 89 -6.16 8.31 -13.31
C GLY A 89 -5.00 8.99 -12.62
N MET A 90 -5.00 10.31 -12.77
CA MET A 90 -3.99 11.20 -12.19
C MET A 90 -4.72 12.38 -11.58
N ASP A 91 -4.22 12.83 -10.45
CA ASP A 91 -4.80 13.98 -9.74
C ASP A 91 -3.69 14.95 -9.36
N ILE A 92 -4.09 16.18 -9.02
CA ILE A 92 -3.17 17.13 -8.42
C ILE A 92 -3.08 16.85 -6.92
N PRO A 93 -1.95 17.19 -6.28
CA PRO A 93 -1.83 17.02 -4.83
C PRO A 93 -2.90 17.86 -4.10
N LYS A 94 -3.58 17.24 -3.12
CA LYS A 94 -4.71 17.87 -2.44
C LYS A 94 -4.37 18.35 -1.03
N SER A 95 -3.58 17.58 -0.28
CA SER A 95 -3.25 17.91 1.11
C SER A 95 -1.96 18.71 1.20
N ASN A 96 -1.80 19.44 2.32
CA ASN A 96 -0.53 20.10 2.61
C ASN A 96 0.63 19.10 2.69
N LYS A 97 0.36 17.91 3.19
CA LYS A 97 1.37 16.86 3.25
C LYS A 97 1.86 16.47 1.86
N GLN A 98 0.95 16.27 0.91
CA GLN A 98 1.31 15.94 -0.47
C GLN A 98 2.03 17.10 -1.16
N LYS A 99 1.54 18.34 -0.97
CA LYS A 99 2.09 19.52 -1.64
C LYS A 99 3.43 19.97 -1.07
N LYS A 100 3.52 20.08 0.25
CA LYS A 100 4.66 20.70 0.94
C LYS A 100 5.67 19.69 1.48
N THR A 101 5.19 18.69 2.21
CA THR A 101 6.07 17.70 2.83
C THR A 101 6.71 16.79 1.79
N PHE A 102 5.89 16.23 0.90
CA PHE A 102 6.37 15.33 -0.15
C PHE A 102 6.74 16.04 -1.44
N GLN A 103 6.28 17.26 -1.62
CA GLN A 103 6.52 18.05 -2.84
C GLN A 103 6.11 17.32 -4.11
N PHE A 104 4.95 16.64 -4.05
CA PHE A 104 4.38 15.98 -5.21
C PHE A 104 3.88 17.01 -6.22
N ILE A 105 4.14 16.76 -7.49
CA ILE A 105 3.55 17.53 -8.60
C ILE A 105 2.30 16.84 -9.13
N PHE A 106 2.25 15.52 -9.06
CA PHE A 106 1.08 14.72 -9.43
C PHE A 106 0.93 13.57 -8.46
N VAL A 107 -0.30 13.04 -8.39
CA VAL A 107 -0.60 11.80 -7.67
C VAL A 107 -1.30 10.87 -8.63
N PHE A 108 -0.67 9.74 -8.91
CA PHE A 108 -1.24 8.69 -9.75
C PHE A 108 -2.16 7.81 -8.92
N ILE A 109 -3.31 7.46 -9.50
CA ILE A 109 -4.30 6.61 -8.87
C ILE A 109 -4.28 5.27 -9.60
N LEU A 110 -3.98 4.22 -8.84
CA LEU A 110 -3.96 2.85 -9.34
C LEU A 110 -5.05 2.06 -8.65
N LYS A 111 -5.53 1.04 -9.33
CA LYS A 111 -6.51 0.11 -8.80
C LYS A 111 -5.98 -1.31 -8.91
N SER A 112 -6.15 -2.06 -7.83
CA SER A 112 -5.83 -3.48 -7.80
C SER A 112 -6.99 -4.22 -7.15
N TYR A 113 -6.89 -5.53 -7.04
CA TYR A 113 -7.93 -6.34 -6.43
C TYR A 113 -7.29 -7.31 -5.44
N LEU A 114 -7.81 -7.31 -4.22
CA LEU A 114 -7.39 -8.24 -3.19
C LEU A 114 -8.47 -9.31 -3.03
N ILE A 115 -8.13 -10.54 -3.38
CA ILE A 115 -9.07 -11.69 -3.37
C ILE A 115 -9.67 -11.83 -1.97
N GLY A 116 -11.01 -11.85 -1.92
CA GLY A 116 -11.73 -11.97 -0.66
C GLY A 116 -12.02 -10.65 0.04
N TYR A 117 -11.46 -9.53 -0.44
CA TYR A 117 -11.62 -8.21 0.20
C TYR A 117 -12.16 -7.15 -0.75
N GLY A 118 -11.85 -7.23 -2.03
CA GLY A 118 -12.37 -6.31 -3.04
C GLY A 118 -11.32 -5.39 -3.63
N ASP A 119 -11.79 -4.28 -4.18
CA ASP A 119 -10.96 -3.31 -4.87
C ASP A 119 -10.04 -2.56 -3.89
N VAL A 120 -8.80 -2.36 -4.33
CA VAL A 120 -7.79 -1.63 -3.58
C VAL A 120 -7.38 -0.41 -4.38
N LYS A 121 -7.38 0.73 -3.72
CA LYS A 121 -6.89 1.99 -4.28
C LYS A 121 -5.45 2.21 -3.80
N ILE A 122 -4.56 2.47 -4.76
CA ILE A 122 -3.15 2.73 -4.48
C ILE A 122 -2.81 4.12 -5.00
N LEU A 123 -2.22 4.95 -4.15
CA LEU A 123 -1.75 6.27 -4.55
C LEU A 123 -0.23 6.28 -4.64
N VAL A 124 0.28 6.79 -5.74
CA VAL A 124 1.71 6.96 -5.98
C VAL A 124 1.95 8.43 -6.34
N GLY A 125 2.68 9.13 -5.49
CA GLY A 125 3.03 10.52 -5.74
C GLY A 125 4.30 10.64 -6.55
N VAL A 126 4.37 11.62 -7.45
CA VAL A 126 5.57 11.90 -8.22
C VAL A 126 6.13 13.26 -7.87
N GLN A 127 7.42 13.30 -7.58
CA GLN A 127 8.15 14.52 -7.26
C GLN A 127 8.71 15.15 -8.53
N GLU A 128 8.98 16.46 -8.47
CA GLU A 128 9.47 17.23 -9.61
C GLU A 128 10.72 16.60 -10.27
N ARG A 129 11.61 16.04 -9.47
CA ARG A 129 12.81 15.36 -9.99
C ARG A 129 12.57 13.95 -10.52
N GLY A 130 11.30 13.56 -10.68
CA GLY A 130 10.93 12.29 -11.30
C GLY A 130 10.92 11.08 -10.39
N LYS A 131 11.00 11.24 -9.09
CA LYS A 131 10.88 10.13 -8.15
C LYS A 131 9.41 9.80 -7.90
N PHE A 132 9.09 8.51 -7.91
CA PHE A 132 7.75 7.98 -7.65
C PHE A 132 7.75 7.33 -6.28
N LEU A 133 6.93 7.83 -5.37
CA LEU A 133 6.86 7.34 -3.99
C LEU A 133 5.50 6.70 -3.72
N HIS A 134 5.49 5.51 -3.13
CA HIS A 134 4.25 4.91 -2.66
C HIS A 134 3.69 5.76 -1.51
N TYR A 135 2.43 6.14 -1.61
CA TYR A 135 1.80 7.02 -0.64
C TYR A 135 0.75 6.33 0.22
N SER A 136 -0.16 5.59 -0.41
CA SER A 136 -1.20 4.91 0.34
C SER A 136 -1.72 3.67 -0.38
N VAL A 137 -2.25 2.74 0.42
CA VAL A 137 -3.00 1.58 -0.06
C VAL A 137 -4.21 1.42 0.85
N THR A 138 -5.41 1.45 0.27
CA THR A 138 -6.65 1.36 1.03
C THR A 138 -7.66 0.50 0.28
N ILE A 139 -8.54 -0.17 1.04
CA ILE A 139 -9.66 -0.89 0.46
C ILE A 139 -10.73 0.12 0.08
N VAL A 140 -11.25 -0.01 -1.12
CA VAL A 140 -12.36 0.82 -1.60
C VAL A 140 -13.66 0.13 -1.20
N GLN A 141 -14.49 0.85 -0.48
CA GLN A 141 -15.79 0.35 -0.07
C GLN A 141 -16.90 0.93 -0.92
#